data_6e44ace0c5d025cd2a1a7f11230a254c
#
_entry.id   6e44ace0c5d025cd2a1a7f11230a254c
#
_cell.length_a   1.000
_cell.length_b   1.000
_cell.length_c   1.000
_cell.angle_alpha   90.00
_cell.angle_beta   90.00
_cell.angle_gamma   90.00
#
_symmetry.space_group_name_H-M   'P 1'
#
loop_
_entity.id
_entity.type
_entity.pdbx_description
1 polymer ?
#
loop_
_entity_poly.entity_id
_entity_poly.type
_entity_poly.pdbx_seq_one_letter_code
_entity_poly.pdbx_strand_id
1 'polypeptide(L)'
;MKNCDKNILLVEDDVNFGAILNDFLKLHSYNVTLAKNGIEGLEKFKKNDFGLCILDVMLPFKDGFTLAKEIREINKDVPLFFLTAKTLKDDMLKGYKIGADDYLTKPFDSDILLLKIKSIFKRKKINSSESDLQYLYKFGDFSFNSKLRTLSYNDKSNIKLSPKENQLLKLLLIHLNDLMPRELALVKIWNDDNYFTSRSMDVYI
;
A
#
# COMPACT_ATOMS: atom_id res chain seq x y z
N MET A 1 -20.08 -9.71 9.47
CA MET A 1 -18.92 -8.81 9.24
C MET A 1 -19.42 -7.62 8.44
N LYS A 2 -19.29 -6.38 8.96
CA LYS A 2 -19.69 -5.17 8.22
C LYS A 2 -18.81 -5.04 6.99
N ASN A 3 -19.41 -4.76 5.84
CA ASN A 3 -18.73 -4.63 4.55
C ASN A 3 -17.95 -3.30 4.51
N CYS A 4 -16.77 -3.26 5.15
CA CYS A 4 -15.90 -2.07 5.21
C CYS A 4 -15.11 -1.86 3.89
N ASP A 5 -15.29 -2.76 2.92
CA ASP A 5 -14.45 -2.85 1.72
C ASP A 5 -14.50 -1.63 0.79
N LYS A 6 -15.41 -0.69 1.02
CA LYS A 6 -15.55 0.53 0.22
C LYS A 6 -15.46 1.82 1.04
N ASN A 7 -15.23 1.71 2.35
CA ASN A 7 -15.12 2.87 3.21
C ASN A 7 -13.71 3.44 3.16
N ILE A 8 -13.59 4.70 2.80
CA ILE A 8 -12.32 5.43 2.71
C ILE A 8 -12.33 6.56 3.73
N LEU A 9 -11.29 6.63 4.57
CA LEU A 9 -10.96 7.84 5.31
C LEU A 9 -10.05 8.69 4.43
N LEU A 10 -10.50 9.89 4.06
CA LEU A 10 -9.71 10.88 3.33
C LEU A 10 -9.35 12.02 4.27
N VAL A 11 -8.05 12.28 4.48
CA VAL A 11 -7.57 13.38 5.33
C VAL A 11 -6.79 14.36 4.45
N GLU A 12 -7.37 15.55 4.28
CA GLU A 12 -6.91 16.59 3.36
C GLU A 12 -7.31 17.95 3.94
N ASP A 13 -6.39 18.88 4.07
CA ASP A 13 -6.65 20.21 4.65
C ASP A 13 -7.10 21.25 3.62
N ASP A 14 -6.71 21.08 2.35
CA ASP A 14 -7.26 21.90 1.26
C ASP A 14 -8.74 21.58 1.08
N VAL A 15 -9.60 22.53 1.45
CA VAL A 15 -11.06 22.35 1.41
C VAL A 15 -11.58 22.08 -0.01
N ASN A 16 -11.02 22.77 -1.02
CA ASN A 16 -11.46 22.62 -2.40
C ASN A 16 -10.99 21.29 -2.99
N PHE A 17 -9.71 20.98 -2.84
CA PHE A 17 -9.15 19.72 -3.32
C PHE A 17 -9.78 18.52 -2.60
N GLY A 18 -9.95 18.59 -1.28
CA GLY A 18 -10.60 17.56 -0.48
C GLY A 18 -12.05 17.31 -0.90
N ALA A 19 -12.82 18.39 -1.20
CA ALA A 19 -14.20 18.25 -1.68
C ALA A 19 -14.25 17.60 -3.08
N ILE A 20 -13.41 18.07 -4.03
CA ILE A 20 -13.34 17.50 -5.39
C ILE A 20 -12.98 16.01 -5.32
N LEU A 21 -11.96 15.65 -4.55
CA LEU A 21 -11.52 14.26 -4.43
C LEU A 21 -12.55 13.37 -3.74
N ASN A 22 -13.22 13.89 -2.71
CA ASN A 22 -14.34 13.21 -2.05
C ASN A 22 -15.47 12.89 -3.04
N ASP A 23 -15.88 13.88 -3.85
CA ASP A 23 -16.96 13.69 -4.82
C ASP A 23 -16.55 12.76 -5.97
N PHE A 24 -15.31 12.88 -6.45
CA PHE A 24 -14.75 11.96 -7.43
C PHE A 24 -14.78 10.50 -6.95
N LEU A 25 -14.34 10.24 -5.72
CA LEU A 25 -14.35 8.89 -5.15
C LEU A 25 -15.77 8.37 -4.91
N LYS A 26 -16.72 9.23 -4.51
CA LYS A 26 -18.14 8.86 -4.36
C LYS A 26 -18.79 8.49 -5.70
N LEU A 27 -18.49 9.20 -6.77
CA LEU A 27 -18.94 8.84 -8.14
C LEU A 27 -18.46 7.44 -8.55
N HIS A 28 -17.30 6.99 -8.03
CA HIS A 28 -16.78 5.63 -8.25
C HIS A 28 -17.26 4.61 -7.20
N SER A 29 -18.36 4.92 -6.49
CA SER A 29 -19.02 4.02 -5.53
C SER A 29 -18.20 3.69 -4.29
N TYR A 30 -17.33 4.59 -3.82
CA TYR A 30 -16.70 4.54 -2.51
C TYR A 30 -17.48 5.36 -1.49
N ASN A 31 -17.49 4.91 -0.24
CA ASN A 31 -18.03 5.68 0.89
C ASN A 31 -16.87 6.47 1.52
N VAL A 32 -16.88 7.78 1.34
CA VAL A 32 -15.77 8.62 1.77
C VAL A 32 -16.15 9.42 3.00
N THR A 33 -15.29 9.34 4.02
CA THR A 33 -15.33 10.20 5.20
C THR A 33 -14.16 11.17 5.12
N LEU A 34 -14.44 12.45 4.83
CA LEU A 34 -13.44 13.52 4.75
C LEU A 34 -13.13 14.08 6.14
N ALA A 35 -11.85 14.25 6.45
CA ALA A 35 -11.34 14.99 7.61
C ALA A 35 -10.37 16.10 7.14
N LYS A 36 -10.36 17.24 7.83
CA LYS A 36 -9.61 18.44 7.42
C LYS A 36 -8.24 18.59 8.08
N ASN A 37 -7.89 17.70 9.00
CA ASN A 37 -6.60 17.66 9.68
C ASN A 37 -6.37 16.29 10.33
N GLY A 38 -5.16 16.04 10.80
CA GLY A 38 -4.80 14.75 11.39
C GLY A 38 -5.50 14.44 12.72
N ILE A 39 -5.92 15.44 13.49
CA ILE A 39 -6.66 15.22 14.75
C ILE A 39 -8.05 14.72 14.44
N GLU A 40 -8.79 15.42 13.58
CA GLU A 40 -10.12 15.02 13.11
C GLU A 40 -10.08 13.64 12.42
N GLY A 41 -9.02 13.39 11.63
CA GLY A 41 -8.78 12.11 10.97
C GLY A 41 -8.69 10.96 11.96
N LEU A 42 -7.91 11.12 13.03
CA LEU A 42 -7.78 10.11 14.09
C LEU A 42 -9.09 9.88 14.84
N GLU A 43 -9.82 10.94 15.17
CA GLU A 43 -11.12 10.82 15.85
C GLU A 43 -12.13 10.05 15.00
N LYS A 44 -12.20 10.34 13.70
CA LYS A 44 -13.07 9.63 12.77
C LYS A 44 -12.64 8.17 12.60
N PHE A 45 -11.34 7.93 12.56
CA PHE A 45 -10.79 6.56 12.48
C PHE A 45 -11.19 5.71 13.68
N LYS A 46 -11.14 6.27 14.89
CA LYS A 46 -11.54 5.55 16.12
C LYS A 46 -13.04 5.22 16.19
N LYS A 47 -13.89 5.99 15.51
CA LYS A 47 -15.35 5.84 15.55
C LYS A 47 -15.92 4.95 14.44
N ASN A 48 -15.17 4.70 13.39
CA ASN A 48 -15.64 4.00 12.20
C ASN A 48 -14.63 2.97 11.69
N ASP A 49 -15.12 2.01 10.92
CA ASP A 49 -14.28 1.02 10.26
C ASP A 49 -14.00 1.45 8.81
N PHE A 50 -12.73 1.48 8.43
CA PHE A 50 -12.28 1.86 7.11
C PHE A 50 -11.58 0.71 6.38
N GLY A 51 -11.81 0.65 5.07
CA GLY A 51 -11.12 -0.27 4.16
C GLY A 51 -9.79 0.30 3.66
N LEU A 52 -9.65 1.63 3.67
CA LEU A 52 -8.46 2.36 3.21
C LEU A 52 -8.40 3.73 3.91
N CYS A 53 -7.21 4.18 4.25
CA CYS A 53 -6.95 5.57 4.66
C CYS A 53 -6.09 6.25 3.61
N ILE A 54 -6.56 7.38 3.07
CA ILE A 54 -5.83 8.27 2.16
C ILE A 54 -5.47 9.51 2.95
N LEU A 55 -4.18 9.77 3.11
CA LEU A 55 -3.66 10.80 4.03
C LEU A 55 -2.75 11.78 3.27
N ASP A 56 -3.02 13.08 3.36
CA ASP A 56 -1.98 14.03 3.02
C ASP A 56 -0.88 13.99 4.10
N VAL A 57 0.36 14.18 3.69
CA VAL A 57 1.50 14.29 4.60
C VAL A 57 1.53 15.67 5.27
N MET A 58 1.19 16.72 4.52
CA MET A 58 1.28 18.11 4.98
C MET A 58 -0.04 18.59 5.58
N LEU A 59 -0.38 18.07 6.76
CA LEU A 59 -1.60 18.47 7.48
C LEU A 59 -1.29 19.43 8.62
N PRO A 60 -2.17 20.37 8.93
CA PRO A 60 -2.04 21.22 10.10
C PRO A 60 -2.27 20.42 11.40
N PHE A 61 -1.68 20.90 12.50
CA PHE A 61 -1.79 20.39 13.86
C PHE A 61 -1.16 18.99 14.07
N LYS A 62 -1.40 18.04 13.18
CA LYS A 62 -0.86 16.68 13.21
C LYS A 62 -0.59 16.26 11.77
N ASP A 63 0.68 16.09 11.42
CA ASP A 63 1.10 15.67 10.10
C ASP A 63 0.64 14.23 9.77
N GLY A 64 0.59 13.91 8.47
CA GLY A 64 0.08 12.63 8.01
C GLY A 64 0.92 11.42 8.44
N PHE A 65 2.23 11.57 8.64
CA PHE A 65 3.08 10.49 9.13
C PHE A 65 2.79 10.18 10.61
N THR A 66 2.59 11.20 11.42
CA THR A 66 2.20 11.04 12.83
C THR A 66 0.84 10.39 12.94
N LEU A 67 -0.14 10.84 12.14
CA LEU A 67 -1.45 10.22 12.06
C LEU A 67 -1.37 8.75 11.64
N ALA A 68 -0.57 8.43 10.62
CA ALA A 68 -0.39 7.06 10.14
C ALA A 68 0.19 6.12 11.21
N LYS A 69 1.15 6.59 12.02
CA LYS A 69 1.70 5.83 13.14
C LYS A 69 0.62 5.50 14.17
N GLU A 70 -0.16 6.50 14.59
CA GLU A 70 -1.26 6.31 15.55
C GLU A 70 -2.35 5.37 15.00
N ILE A 71 -2.66 5.46 13.70
CA ILE A 71 -3.55 4.50 13.03
C ILE A 71 -2.97 3.08 13.10
N ARG A 72 -1.67 2.90 12.85
CA ARG A 72 -0.99 1.59 12.93
C ARG A 72 -0.99 0.99 14.34
N GLU A 73 -0.97 1.80 15.37
CA GLU A 73 -1.11 1.34 16.76
C GLU A 73 -2.50 0.77 17.02
N ILE A 74 -3.55 1.34 16.39
CA ILE A 74 -4.94 0.89 16.53
C ILE A 74 -5.25 -0.29 15.60
N ASN A 75 -4.82 -0.20 14.34
CA ASN A 75 -5.07 -1.22 13.31
C ASN A 75 -3.84 -1.38 12.41
N LYS A 76 -3.18 -2.54 12.52
CA LYS A 76 -1.96 -2.86 11.77
C LYS A 76 -2.23 -3.19 10.29
N ASP A 77 -3.46 -3.56 9.94
CA ASP A 77 -3.81 -4.16 8.65
C ASP A 77 -4.58 -3.22 7.73
N VAL A 78 -5.07 -2.06 8.22
CA VAL A 78 -5.76 -1.11 7.35
C VAL A 78 -4.77 -0.53 6.32
N PRO A 79 -5.08 -0.59 5.01
CA PRO A 79 -4.21 0.01 4.01
C PRO A 79 -4.05 1.52 4.22
N LEU A 80 -2.80 2.00 4.09
CA LEU A 80 -2.44 3.41 4.17
C LEU A 80 -1.87 3.87 2.84
N PHE A 81 -2.43 4.93 2.31
CA PHE A 81 -2.03 5.55 1.05
C PHE A 81 -1.76 7.03 1.27
N PHE A 82 -0.54 7.48 0.96
CA PHE A 82 -0.20 8.90 1.07
C PHE A 82 -0.43 9.66 -0.24
N LEU A 83 -1.12 10.80 -0.14
CA LEU A 83 -1.19 11.83 -1.19
C LEU A 83 -0.45 13.06 -0.71
N THR A 84 0.54 13.57 -1.45
CA THR A 84 1.30 14.72 -0.95
C THR A 84 2.01 15.50 -2.06
N ALA A 85 2.23 16.78 -1.82
CA ALA A 85 3.11 17.61 -2.64
C ALA A 85 4.60 17.33 -2.39
N LYS A 86 4.96 16.56 -1.36
CA LYS A 86 6.35 16.22 -1.04
C LYS A 86 6.87 15.15 -1.99
N THR A 87 7.96 15.48 -2.68
CA THR A 87 8.64 14.62 -3.66
C THR A 87 9.97 14.10 -3.14
N LEU A 88 10.38 14.48 -1.91
CA LEU A 88 11.65 14.07 -1.36
C LEU A 88 11.64 12.57 -1.06
N LYS A 89 12.67 11.89 -1.53
CA LYS A 89 12.89 10.45 -1.33
C LYS A 89 12.80 10.06 0.14
N ASP A 90 13.35 10.89 1.04
CA ASP A 90 13.32 10.65 2.49
C ASP A 90 11.90 10.63 3.07
N ASP A 91 10.99 11.43 2.55
CA ASP A 91 9.58 11.43 3.00
C ASP A 91 8.84 10.19 2.51
N MET A 92 9.10 9.75 1.29
CA MET A 92 8.55 8.47 0.77
C MET A 92 9.04 7.29 1.63
N LEU A 93 10.32 7.27 1.97
CA LEU A 93 10.90 6.24 2.84
C LEU A 93 10.31 6.23 4.24
N LYS A 94 10.07 7.40 4.84
CA LYS A 94 9.36 7.51 6.12
C LYS A 94 7.98 6.88 6.01
N GLY A 95 7.23 7.18 4.93
CA GLY A 95 5.91 6.59 4.69
C GLY A 95 5.96 5.07 4.62
N TYR A 96 6.88 4.50 3.84
CA TYR A 96 7.03 3.05 3.73
C TYR A 96 7.52 2.38 5.02
N LYS A 97 8.41 3.02 5.80
CA LYS A 97 8.83 2.54 7.13
C LYS A 97 7.68 2.48 8.14
N ILE A 98 6.70 3.38 8.03
CA ILE A 98 5.46 3.36 8.82
C ILE A 98 4.52 2.23 8.36
N GLY A 99 4.77 1.64 7.19
CA GLY A 99 3.95 0.59 6.61
C GLY A 99 2.88 1.12 5.65
N ALA A 100 3.19 2.18 4.89
CA ALA A 100 2.35 2.60 3.78
C ALA A 100 2.30 1.51 2.69
N ASP A 101 1.12 1.37 2.10
CA ASP A 101 0.90 0.44 0.99
C ASP A 101 1.20 1.09 -0.36
N ASP A 102 1.02 2.41 -0.44
CA ASP A 102 1.34 3.17 -1.65
C ASP A 102 1.53 4.68 -1.36
N TYR A 103 2.04 5.39 -2.36
CA TYR A 103 2.36 6.81 -2.29
C TYR A 103 2.13 7.47 -3.64
N LEU A 104 1.49 8.64 -3.69
CA LEU A 104 1.23 9.39 -4.91
C LEU A 104 1.51 10.88 -4.71
N THR A 105 2.34 11.45 -5.57
CA THR A 105 2.72 12.87 -5.50
C THR A 105 1.75 13.75 -6.26
N LYS A 106 1.36 14.87 -5.65
CA LYS A 106 0.57 15.93 -6.29
C LYS A 106 1.47 16.80 -7.20
N PRO A 107 1.04 17.20 -8.41
CA PRO A 107 -0.21 16.84 -9.06
C PRO A 107 -0.19 15.40 -9.65
N PHE A 108 -1.32 14.73 -9.68
CA PHE A 108 -1.48 13.37 -10.20
C PHE A 108 -2.72 13.25 -11.09
N ASP A 109 -2.73 12.22 -11.92
CA ASP A 109 -3.88 11.82 -12.69
C ASP A 109 -4.88 11.07 -11.80
N SER A 110 -6.15 11.49 -11.84
CA SER A 110 -7.23 10.88 -11.06
C SER A 110 -7.50 9.41 -11.43
N ASP A 111 -7.27 9.03 -12.69
CA ASP A 111 -7.40 7.64 -13.13
C ASP A 111 -6.30 6.76 -12.53
N ILE A 112 -5.08 7.28 -12.42
CA ILE A 112 -3.97 6.58 -11.75
C ILE A 112 -4.31 6.36 -10.26
N LEU A 113 -4.84 7.38 -9.58
CA LEU A 113 -5.29 7.24 -8.19
C LEU A 113 -6.35 6.13 -8.07
N LEU A 114 -7.35 6.13 -8.95
CA LEU A 114 -8.43 5.15 -8.95
C LEU A 114 -7.92 3.73 -9.17
N LEU A 115 -6.97 3.54 -10.11
CA LEU A 115 -6.34 2.24 -10.37
C LEU A 115 -5.58 1.74 -9.13
N LYS A 116 -4.82 2.61 -8.46
CA LYS A 116 -4.11 2.29 -7.23
C LYS A 116 -5.07 1.89 -6.09
N ILE A 117 -6.14 2.64 -5.89
CA ILE A 117 -7.19 2.32 -4.90
C ILE A 117 -7.82 0.95 -5.20
N LYS A 118 -8.18 0.68 -6.47
CA LYS A 118 -8.72 -0.62 -6.90
C LYS A 118 -7.74 -1.77 -6.62
N SER A 119 -6.46 -1.55 -6.88
CA SER A 119 -5.40 -2.54 -6.62
C SER A 119 -5.29 -2.84 -5.12
N ILE A 120 -5.31 -1.83 -4.25
CA ILE A 120 -5.28 -1.99 -2.79
C ILE A 120 -6.48 -2.83 -2.31
N PHE A 121 -7.70 -2.50 -2.74
CA PHE A 121 -8.90 -3.26 -2.35
C PHE A 121 -8.90 -4.69 -2.90
N LYS A 122 -8.39 -4.90 -4.12
CA LYS A 122 -8.24 -6.25 -4.70
C LYS A 122 -7.30 -7.11 -3.86
N ARG A 123 -6.14 -6.55 -3.44
CA ARG A 123 -5.18 -7.24 -2.56
C ARG A 123 -5.82 -7.62 -1.21
N LYS A 124 -6.60 -6.72 -0.62
CA LYS A 124 -7.30 -6.97 0.64
C LYS A 124 -8.31 -8.11 0.52
N LYS A 125 -9.08 -8.19 -0.58
CA LYS A 125 -10.02 -9.30 -0.82
C LYS A 125 -9.34 -10.65 -0.95
N ILE A 126 -8.22 -10.69 -1.65
CA ILE A 126 -7.40 -11.90 -1.77
C ILE A 126 -6.89 -12.32 -0.39
N ASN A 127 -6.46 -11.36 0.44
CA ASN A 127 -5.96 -11.61 1.79
C ASN A 127 -7.05 -12.04 2.80
N SER A 128 -8.31 -11.66 2.61
CA SER A 128 -9.40 -11.98 3.53
C SER A 128 -10.10 -13.30 3.23
N SER A 129 -10.02 -13.80 2.00
CA SER A 129 -10.67 -15.05 1.58
C SER A 129 -9.80 -16.31 1.71
N GLU A 130 -8.48 -16.16 1.95
CA GLU A 130 -7.52 -17.28 1.90
C GLU A 130 -6.38 -17.14 2.93
N SER A 131 -6.66 -17.01 4.21
CA SER A 131 -5.61 -16.92 5.23
C SER A 131 -4.66 -18.13 5.29
N ASP A 132 -4.99 -19.27 4.66
CA ASP A 132 -4.18 -20.49 4.63
C ASP A 132 -3.59 -20.89 3.28
N LEU A 133 -3.97 -20.25 2.15
CA LEU A 133 -3.51 -20.63 0.81
C LEU A 133 -2.62 -19.60 0.11
N GLN A 134 -2.27 -18.52 0.76
CA GLN A 134 -1.54 -17.38 0.16
C GLN A 134 -0.05 -17.61 -0.08
N TYR A 135 0.41 -18.83 -0.01
CA TYR A 135 1.81 -19.19 -0.33
C TYR A 135 1.99 -19.78 -1.73
N LEU A 136 0.89 -20.09 -2.44
CA LEU A 136 0.94 -20.63 -3.81
C LEU A 136 0.52 -19.55 -4.82
N TYR A 137 1.38 -19.30 -5.78
CA TYR A 137 1.14 -18.31 -6.85
C TYR A 137 1.33 -19.02 -8.19
N LYS A 138 0.43 -18.73 -9.15
CA LYS A 138 0.55 -19.18 -10.55
C LYS A 138 0.60 -17.97 -11.46
N PHE A 139 1.58 -17.91 -12.36
CA PHE A 139 1.73 -16.83 -13.33
C PHE A 139 2.39 -17.37 -14.60
N GLY A 140 1.67 -17.29 -15.73
CA GLY A 140 2.03 -18.00 -16.94
C GLY A 140 2.21 -19.50 -16.65
N ASP A 141 3.32 -20.07 -17.08
CA ASP A 141 3.67 -21.49 -16.89
C ASP A 141 4.43 -21.72 -15.58
N PHE A 142 4.55 -20.71 -14.71
CA PHE A 142 5.26 -20.82 -13.45
C PHE A 142 4.31 -21.08 -12.28
N SER A 143 4.75 -21.93 -11.35
CA SER A 143 4.14 -22.14 -10.04
C SER A 143 5.16 -21.79 -8.95
N PHE A 144 4.81 -20.87 -8.06
CA PHE A 144 5.66 -20.40 -6.98
C PHE A 144 5.06 -20.71 -5.62
N ASN A 145 5.82 -21.41 -4.77
CA ASN A 145 5.46 -21.65 -3.38
C ASN A 145 6.35 -20.80 -2.45
N SER A 146 5.80 -19.70 -1.92
CA SER A 146 6.54 -18.78 -1.07
C SER A 146 6.88 -19.33 0.32
N LYS A 147 6.14 -20.34 0.80
CA LYS A 147 6.41 -21.02 2.08
C LYS A 147 7.58 -21.99 1.95
N LEU A 148 7.62 -22.77 0.88
CA LEU A 148 8.70 -23.72 0.59
C LEU A 148 9.89 -23.04 -0.12
N ARG A 149 9.71 -21.80 -0.60
CA ARG A 149 10.67 -21.05 -1.40
C ARG A 149 11.05 -21.79 -2.69
N THR A 150 10.07 -22.36 -3.37
CA THR A 150 10.27 -23.11 -4.60
C THR A 150 9.56 -22.47 -5.76
N LEU A 151 10.24 -22.38 -6.90
CA LEU A 151 9.72 -21.95 -8.19
C LEU A 151 9.81 -23.12 -9.15
N SER A 152 8.71 -23.49 -9.81
CA SER A 152 8.67 -24.52 -10.84
C SER A 152 8.16 -23.97 -12.16
N TYR A 153 8.65 -24.56 -13.27
CA TYR A 153 8.22 -24.27 -14.62
C TYR A 153 7.54 -25.51 -15.20
N ASN A 154 6.27 -25.38 -15.63
CA ASN A 154 5.45 -26.50 -16.15
C ASN A 154 5.50 -27.76 -15.26
N ASP A 155 5.57 -27.58 -13.94
CA ASP A 155 5.64 -28.64 -12.93
C ASP A 155 6.81 -29.65 -13.12
N LYS A 156 7.84 -29.27 -13.91
CA LYS A 156 8.93 -30.22 -14.29
C LYS A 156 10.19 -30.08 -13.44
N SER A 157 10.46 -28.94 -12.82
CA SER A 157 11.65 -28.76 -11.99
C SER A 157 11.39 -27.70 -10.90
N ASN A 158 11.80 -28.01 -9.67
CA ASN A 158 11.73 -27.09 -8.57
C ASN A 158 13.09 -26.41 -8.33
N ILE A 159 13.15 -25.11 -8.54
CA ILE A 159 14.30 -24.29 -8.16
C ILE A 159 14.03 -23.75 -6.76
N LYS A 160 14.99 -23.91 -5.85
CA LYS A 160 14.90 -23.38 -4.49
C LYS A 160 15.44 -21.96 -4.48
N LEU A 161 14.60 -21.02 -4.09
CA LEU A 161 14.94 -19.60 -3.98
C LEU A 161 15.63 -19.30 -2.65
N SER A 162 16.59 -18.37 -2.68
CA SER A 162 17.14 -17.75 -1.47
C SER A 162 16.04 -16.95 -0.73
N PRO A 163 16.24 -16.61 0.54
CA PRO A 163 15.26 -15.81 1.28
C PRO A 163 14.92 -14.47 0.61
N LYS A 164 15.91 -13.78 0.03
CA LYS A 164 15.72 -12.49 -0.63
C LYS A 164 14.98 -12.62 -1.97
N GLU A 165 15.34 -13.58 -2.80
CA GLU A 165 14.62 -13.90 -4.05
C GLU A 165 13.16 -14.24 -3.77
N ASN A 166 12.90 -15.06 -2.76
CA ASN A 166 11.55 -15.43 -2.34
C ASN A 166 10.72 -14.22 -1.92
N GLN A 167 11.30 -13.32 -1.11
CA GLN A 167 10.62 -12.11 -0.65
C GLN A 167 10.34 -11.16 -1.82
N LEU A 168 11.32 -10.98 -2.73
CA LEU A 168 11.19 -10.11 -3.88
C LEU A 168 10.15 -10.65 -4.88
N LEU A 169 10.23 -11.94 -5.23
CA LEU A 169 9.24 -12.57 -6.12
C LEU A 169 7.83 -12.51 -5.54
N LYS A 170 7.67 -12.78 -4.23
CA LYS A 170 6.38 -12.63 -3.56
C LYS A 170 5.86 -11.20 -3.65
N LEU A 171 6.72 -10.20 -3.41
CA LEU A 171 6.33 -8.80 -3.48
C LEU A 171 5.94 -8.39 -4.90
N LEU A 172 6.67 -8.81 -5.92
CA LEU A 172 6.33 -8.57 -7.32
C LEU A 172 4.99 -9.20 -7.72
N LEU A 173 4.71 -10.42 -7.27
CA LEU A 173 3.44 -11.11 -7.55
C LEU A 173 2.24 -10.46 -6.85
N ILE A 174 2.44 -9.90 -5.66
CA ILE A 174 1.42 -9.09 -4.98
C ILE A 174 1.11 -7.81 -5.77
N HIS A 175 2.08 -7.26 -6.49
CA HIS A 175 1.95 -6.09 -7.36
C HIS A 175 1.78 -6.46 -8.85
N LEU A 176 1.33 -7.68 -9.16
CA LEU A 176 1.18 -8.13 -10.53
C LEU A 176 0.24 -7.20 -11.32
N ASN A 177 0.72 -6.72 -12.48
CA ASN A 177 0.04 -5.72 -13.31
C ASN A 177 -0.10 -4.32 -12.66
N ASP A 178 0.77 -4.00 -11.71
CA ASP A 178 0.84 -2.69 -11.07
C ASP A 178 2.31 -2.25 -10.94
N LEU A 179 2.55 -0.94 -10.85
CA LEU A 179 3.88 -0.41 -10.59
C LEU A 179 4.25 -0.63 -9.13
N MET A 180 5.32 -1.36 -8.88
CA MET A 180 5.91 -1.50 -7.55
C MET A 180 7.06 -0.51 -7.40
N PRO A 181 6.94 0.49 -6.51
CA PRO A 181 8.04 1.40 -6.24
C PRO A 181 9.27 0.64 -5.70
N ARG A 182 10.46 0.98 -6.23
CA ARG A 182 11.72 0.35 -5.83
C ARG A 182 11.98 0.52 -4.32
N GLU A 183 11.67 1.69 -3.79
CA GLU A 183 11.81 2.06 -2.38
C GLU A 183 10.99 1.15 -1.47
N LEU A 184 9.80 0.74 -1.91
CA LEU A 184 8.95 -0.20 -1.19
C LEU A 184 9.65 -1.56 -1.02
N ALA A 185 10.26 -2.08 -2.08
CA ALA A 185 11.02 -3.33 -2.01
C ALA A 185 12.23 -3.21 -1.09
N LEU A 186 13.00 -2.12 -1.21
CA LEU A 186 14.17 -1.87 -0.39
C LEU A 186 13.82 -1.84 1.10
N VAL A 187 12.79 -1.11 1.48
CA VAL A 187 12.33 -1.04 2.88
C VAL A 187 11.78 -2.39 3.37
N LYS A 188 10.91 -3.05 2.60
CA LYS A 188 10.25 -4.30 3.04
C LYS A 188 11.20 -5.50 3.12
N ILE A 189 12.23 -5.55 2.29
CA ILE A 189 13.11 -6.73 2.16
C ILE A 189 14.48 -6.49 2.77
N TRP A 190 15.01 -5.26 2.67
CA TRP A 190 16.36 -4.92 3.17
C TRP A 190 16.35 -4.04 4.42
N ASN A 191 15.18 -3.55 4.86
CA ASN A 191 14.96 -2.62 5.98
C ASN A 191 15.72 -1.28 5.85
N ASP A 192 16.27 -1.00 4.69
CA ASP A 192 17.03 0.22 4.40
C ASP A 192 17.07 0.45 2.89
N ASP A 193 17.24 1.72 2.48
CA ASP A 193 17.35 2.12 1.09
C ASP A 193 18.67 2.82 0.77
N ASN A 194 19.69 2.59 1.56
CA ASN A 194 20.99 3.16 1.28
C ASN A 194 21.56 2.65 -0.06
N TYR A 195 22.61 3.32 -0.56
CA TYR A 195 23.24 3.01 -1.84
C TYR A 195 23.66 1.54 -1.98
N PHE A 196 24.13 0.91 -0.90
CA PHE A 196 24.59 -0.48 -0.92
C PHE A 196 23.42 -1.47 -1.01
N THR A 197 22.31 -1.21 -0.32
CA THR A 197 21.09 -2.05 -0.41
C THR A 197 20.43 -1.92 -1.77
N SER A 198 20.47 -0.73 -2.37
CA SER A 198 19.97 -0.50 -3.73
C SER A 198 20.74 -1.34 -4.76
N ARG A 199 22.07 -1.37 -4.71
CA ARG A 199 22.90 -2.26 -5.55
C ARG A 199 22.69 -3.74 -5.25
N SER A 200 22.47 -4.10 -3.98
CA SER A 200 22.17 -5.49 -3.63
C SER A 200 20.88 -5.97 -4.28
N MET A 201 19.86 -5.11 -4.41
CA MET A 201 18.61 -5.48 -5.09
C MET A 201 18.83 -5.72 -6.60
N ASP A 202 19.71 -4.96 -7.26
CA ASP A 202 20.01 -5.10 -8.69
C ASP A 202 20.61 -6.48 -9.06
N VAL A 203 21.16 -7.20 -8.09
CA VAL A 203 21.66 -8.57 -8.29
C VAL A 203 20.55 -9.60 -8.38
N TYR A 204 19.33 -9.27 -7.88
CA TYR A 204 18.18 -10.18 -7.83
C TYR A 204 17.13 -9.92 -8.93
N ILE A 205 17.34 -8.88 -9.75
CA ILE A 205 16.48 -8.51 -10.87
C ILE A 205 17.19 -8.79 -12.19
#